data_3934a7a5e7450ea753d511ab4ee795cd
#
_entry.id   3934a7a5e7450ea753d511ab4ee795cd
#
_cell.length_a   1.000
_cell.length_b   1.000
_cell.length_c   1.000
_cell.angle_alpha   90.00
_cell.angle_beta   90.00
_cell.angle_gamma   90.00
#
_symmetry.space_group_name_H-M   'P 1'
#
loop_
_entity.id
_entity.type
_entity.pdbx_description
1 polymer ?
#
loop_
_entity_poly.entity_id
_entity_poly.type
_entity_poly.pdbx_seq_one_letter_code
_entity_poly.pdbx_strand_id
1 'polypeptide(L)'
;VKDRAAKAMILDGIARGALTHDKTIIDATSGNTGIAYAALGAALGYKVALCLPANATEERKKLMKLYGAEIIETDPLESSDGAYNECRRLVAEHPEKHFYPDQYNNDANWRAHFDGTAVEIWEQTEHRVTHFVAGTGTSGTFMGTSRGLKHLNPQVKSVFMQPDSPFHG
;
A
#
# COMPACT_ATOMS: atom_id res chain seq x y z
N VAL A 1 -4.11 -6.72 -5.56
CA VAL A 1 -5.07 -5.93 -4.77
C VAL A 1 -4.47 -4.59 -4.35
N LYS A 2 -3.19 -4.53 -4.02
CA LYS A 2 -2.50 -3.30 -3.59
C LYS A 2 -1.70 -2.61 -4.68
N ASP A 3 -1.70 -3.16 -5.89
CA ASP A 3 -0.86 -2.69 -7.00
C ASP A 3 -1.15 -1.25 -7.40
N ARG A 4 -2.42 -0.83 -7.39
CA ARG A 4 -2.84 0.53 -7.72
C ARG A 4 -2.27 1.55 -6.73
N ALA A 5 -2.44 1.29 -5.43
CA ALA A 5 -1.94 2.17 -4.38
C ALA A 5 -0.40 2.22 -4.38
N ALA A 6 0.26 1.06 -4.46
CA ALA A 6 1.71 0.97 -4.50
C ALA A 6 2.29 1.73 -5.72
N LYS A 7 1.70 1.53 -6.91
CA LYS A 7 2.09 2.25 -8.12
C LYS A 7 1.93 3.77 -7.96
N ALA A 8 0.78 4.21 -7.44
CA ALA A 8 0.53 5.64 -7.26
C ALA A 8 1.51 6.29 -6.28
N MET A 9 1.81 5.63 -5.15
CA MET A 9 2.76 6.15 -4.17
C MET A 9 4.20 6.21 -4.71
N ILE A 10 4.63 5.21 -5.49
CA ILE A 10 5.93 5.21 -6.16
C ILE A 10 6.00 6.34 -7.19
N LEU A 11 5.02 6.46 -8.07
CA LEU A 11 4.99 7.49 -9.11
C LEU A 11 4.91 8.90 -8.52
N ASP A 12 4.17 9.10 -7.45
CA ASP A 12 4.14 10.36 -6.70
C ASP A 12 5.52 10.69 -6.11
N GLY A 13 6.20 9.70 -5.52
CA GLY A 13 7.57 9.85 -5.02
C GLY A 13 8.56 10.27 -6.11
N ILE A 14 8.47 9.66 -7.30
CA ILE A 14 9.27 10.03 -8.46
C ILE A 14 8.94 11.46 -8.92
N ALA A 15 7.67 11.78 -9.10
CA ALA A 15 7.22 13.08 -9.59
C ALA A 15 7.65 14.25 -8.68
N ARG A 16 7.68 14.02 -7.36
CA ARG A 16 8.14 15.01 -6.37
C ARG A 16 9.67 15.05 -6.20
N GLY A 17 10.41 14.18 -6.89
CA GLY A 17 11.85 14.03 -6.70
C GLY A 17 12.26 13.45 -5.34
N ALA A 18 11.31 12.88 -4.59
CA ALA A 18 11.56 12.25 -3.30
C ALA A 18 12.16 10.83 -3.44
N LEU A 19 11.81 10.13 -4.52
CA LEU A 19 12.37 8.85 -4.92
C LEU A 19 13.29 9.04 -6.12
N THR A 20 14.58 8.85 -5.88
CA THR A 20 15.66 8.89 -6.88
C THR A 20 16.31 7.50 -6.98
N HIS A 21 17.07 7.22 -8.05
CA HIS A 21 17.63 5.87 -8.27
C HIS A 21 18.72 5.44 -7.27
N ASP A 22 19.26 6.37 -6.51
CA ASP A 22 20.19 6.11 -5.40
C ASP A 22 19.48 5.73 -4.09
N LYS A 23 18.15 5.93 -4.03
CA LYS A 23 17.34 5.56 -2.86
C LYS A 23 16.74 4.17 -2.98
N THR A 24 16.55 3.54 -1.83
CA THR A 24 15.82 2.28 -1.67
C THR A 24 14.39 2.59 -1.20
N ILE A 25 13.40 2.03 -1.88
CA ILE A 25 12.00 2.04 -1.39
C ILE A 25 11.95 1.15 -0.16
N ILE A 26 11.55 1.68 0.99
CA ILE A 26 11.45 0.91 2.24
C ILE A 26 10.06 1.06 2.83
N ASP A 27 9.42 -0.03 3.24
CA ASP A 27 8.14 0.00 3.96
C ASP A 27 8.00 -1.21 4.90
N ALA A 28 7.10 -1.09 5.86
CA ALA A 28 6.74 -2.16 6.78
C ALA A 28 5.48 -2.87 6.27
N THR A 29 5.66 -4.05 5.69
CA THR A 29 4.54 -4.83 5.18
C THR A 29 4.90 -6.28 4.87
N SER A 30 4.16 -7.21 5.44
CA SER A 30 4.26 -8.65 5.18
C SER A 30 3.26 -9.15 4.12
N GLY A 31 2.45 -8.24 3.57
CA GLY A 31 1.32 -8.58 2.72
C GLY A 31 1.47 -8.16 1.25
N ASN A 32 0.32 -8.00 0.61
CA ASN A 32 0.23 -7.68 -0.83
C ASN A 32 0.87 -6.35 -1.22
N THR A 33 0.96 -5.38 -0.29
CA THR A 33 1.65 -4.11 -0.56
C THR A 33 3.15 -4.34 -0.76
N GLY A 34 3.79 -5.17 0.08
CA GLY A 34 5.21 -5.51 -0.08
C GLY A 34 5.49 -6.22 -1.39
N ILE A 35 4.63 -7.18 -1.78
CA ILE A 35 4.75 -7.85 -3.07
C ILE A 35 4.62 -6.84 -4.22
N ALA A 36 3.68 -5.89 -4.12
CA ALA A 36 3.49 -4.87 -5.14
C ALA A 36 4.70 -3.92 -5.23
N TYR A 37 5.28 -3.48 -4.11
CA TYR A 37 6.51 -2.69 -4.11
C TYR A 37 7.68 -3.45 -4.73
N ALA A 38 7.86 -4.73 -4.35
CA ALA A 38 8.93 -5.56 -4.89
C ALA A 38 8.82 -5.70 -6.41
N ALA A 39 7.62 -6.05 -6.92
CA ALA A 39 7.38 -6.20 -8.36
C ALA A 39 7.56 -4.88 -9.13
N LEU A 40 7.03 -3.77 -8.61
CA LEU A 40 7.14 -2.46 -9.24
C LEU A 40 8.58 -1.92 -9.16
N GLY A 41 9.26 -2.12 -8.03
CA GLY A 41 10.67 -1.76 -7.89
C GLY A 41 11.54 -2.48 -8.91
N ALA A 42 11.37 -3.80 -9.07
CA ALA A 42 12.06 -4.58 -10.09
C ALA A 42 11.78 -4.07 -11.51
N ALA A 43 10.51 -3.77 -11.82
CA ALA A 43 10.12 -3.27 -13.14
C ALA A 43 10.64 -1.86 -13.46
N LEU A 44 10.80 -1.01 -12.44
CA LEU A 44 11.22 0.39 -12.59
C LEU A 44 12.71 0.62 -12.27
N GLY A 45 13.45 -0.44 -11.90
CA GLY A 45 14.88 -0.36 -11.60
C GLY A 45 15.20 0.25 -10.23
N TYR A 46 14.30 0.20 -9.27
CA TYR A 46 14.52 0.65 -7.90
C TYR A 46 14.81 -0.51 -6.94
N LYS A 47 15.69 -0.28 -6.00
CA LYS A 47 15.89 -1.19 -4.86
C LYS A 47 14.70 -1.12 -3.92
N VAL A 48 14.36 -2.27 -3.33
CA VAL A 48 13.25 -2.38 -2.36
C VAL A 48 13.74 -3.13 -1.13
N ALA A 49 13.44 -2.61 0.05
CA ALA A 49 13.67 -3.26 1.34
C ALA A 49 12.34 -3.31 2.11
N LEU A 50 12.02 -4.44 2.70
CA LEU A 50 10.74 -4.66 3.37
C LEU A 50 10.98 -5.16 4.80
N CYS A 51 10.51 -4.39 5.78
CA CYS A 51 10.49 -4.79 7.17
C CYS A 51 9.25 -5.63 7.45
N LEU A 52 9.43 -6.83 7.98
CA LEU A 52 8.33 -7.74 8.29
C LEU A 52 8.70 -8.72 9.40
N PRO A 53 7.71 -9.19 10.20
CA PRO A 53 7.96 -10.14 11.26
C PRO A 53 8.56 -11.45 10.73
N ALA A 54 9.49 -12.04 11.46
CA ALA A 54 10.17 -13.28 11.04
C ALA A 54 9.21 -14.45 10.79
N ASN A 55 8.04 -14.46 11.43
CA ASN A 55 6.98 -15.46 11.23
C ASN A 55 6.03 -15.17 10.07
N ALA A 56 6.30 -14.14 9.24
CA ALA A 56 5.55 -13.94 8.00
C ALA A 56 5.69 -15.16 7.07
N THR A 57 4.64 -15.44 6.28
CA THR A 57 4.59 -16.67 5.47
C THR A 57 5.74 -16.75 4.47
N GLU A 58 6.36 -17.92 4.39
CA GLU A 58 7.52 -18.18 3.53
C GLU A 58 7.21 -17.98 2.04
N GLU A 59 5.98 -18.26 1.61
CA GLU A 59 5.57 -18.02 0.23
C GLU A 59 5.65 -16.53 -0.16
N ARG A 60 5.21 -15.64 0.75
CA ARG A 60 5.29 -14.18 0.52
C ARG A 60 6.73 -13.71 0.51
N LYS A 61 7.55 -14.17 1.46
CA LYS A 61 8.99 -13.86 1.49
C LYS A 61 9.70 -14.32 0.20
N LYS A 62 9.42 -15.55 -0.25
CA LYS A 62 9.97 -16.08 -1.50
C LYS A 62 9.58 -15.23 -2.70
N LEU A 63 8.33 -14.81 -2.78
CA LEU A 63 7.84 -13.98 -3.88
C LEU A 63 8.50 -12.59 -3.89
N MET A 64 8.63 -11.95 -2.72
CA MET A 64 9.33 -10.66 -2.58
C MET A 64 10.80 -10.78 -2.97
N LYS A 65 11.50 -11.84 -2.50
CA LYS A 65 12.89 -12.12 -2.86
C LYS A 65 13.06 -12.44 -4.35
N LEU A 66 12.09 -13.11 -4.96
CA LEU A 66 12.11 -13.38 -6.42
C LEU A 66 12.14 -12.09 -7.24
N TYR A 67 11.48 -11.03 -6.78
CA TYR A 67 11.55 -9.71 -7.38
C TYR A 67 12.77 -8.89 -6.94
N GLY A 68 13.69 -9.48 -6.16
CA GLY A 68 14.92 -8.82 -5.73
C GLY A 68 14.79 -7.91 -4.52
N ALA A 69 13.68 -7.98 -3.78
CA ALA A 69 13.53 -7.21 -2.54
C ALA A 69 14.40 -7.78 -1.42
N GLU A 70 15.04 -6.91 -0.68
CA GLU A 70 15.67 -7.21 0.61
C GLU A 70 14.60 -7.39 1.68
N ILE A 71 14.75 -8.41 2.51
CA ILE A 71 13.87 -8.67 3.65
C ILE A 71 14.62 -8.35 4.94
N ILE A 72 14.06 -7.44 5.72
CA ILE A 72 14.53 -7.07 7.06
C ILE A 72 13.56 -7.71 8.06
N GLU A 73 13.98 -8.82 8.65
CA GLU A 73 13.15 -9.56 9.60
C GLU A 73 13.19 -8.89 10.98
N THR A 74 12.00 -8.76 11.59
CA THR A 74 11.82 -8.21 12.95
C THR A 74 11.30 -9.26 13.92
N ASP A 75 11.30 -8.96 15.20
CA ASP A 75 10.84 -9.87 16.25
C ASP A 75 9.37 -10.27 15.98
N PRO A 76 9.08 -11.58 15.85
CA PRO A 76 7.73 -12.05 15.62
C PRO A 76 6.77 -11.76 16.78
N LEU A 77 7.27 -11.55 17.99
CA LEU A 77 6.46 -11.20 19.16
C LEU A 77 5.93 -9.78 19.09
N GLU A 78 6.63 -8.88 18.42
CA GLU A 78 6.19 -7.50 18.18
C GLU A 78 5.27 -7.36 16.97
N SER A 79 5.07 -8.43 16.19
CA SER A 79 4.16 -8.48 15.04
C SER A 79 4.41 -7.35 14.04
N SER A 80 3.35 -6.76 13.49
CA SER A 80 3.42 -5.65 12.52
C SER A 80 3.96 -4.36 13.13
N ASP A 81 3.77 -4.15 14.45
CA ASP A 81 4.24 -2.94 15.12
C ASP A 81 5.77 -2.89 15.19
N GLY A 82 6.41 -4.03 15.47
CA GLY A 82 7.88 -4.13 15.45
C GLY A 82 8.43 -3.83 14.05
N ALA A 83 7.82 -4.36 13.02
CA ALA A 83 8.23 -4.06 11.63
C ALA A 83 8.06 -2.57 11.28
N TYR A 84 6.97 -1.96 11.71
CA TYR A 84 6.70 -0.55 11.51
C TYR A 84 7.72 0.34 12.23
N ASN A 85 8.02 0.04 13.49
CA ASN A 85 8.99 0.76 14.29
C ASN A 85 10.40 0.66 13.69
N GLU A 86 10.83 -0.54 13.28
CA GLU A 86 12.12 -0.76 12.65
C GLU A 86 12.25 -0.01 11.32
N CYS A 87 11.23 -0.06 10.48
CA CYS A 87 11.18 0.70 9.23
C CYS A 87 11.38 2.21 9.50
N ARG A 88 10.64 2.78 10.43
CA ARG A 88 10.76 4.20 10.80
C ARG A 88 12.12 4.56 11.38
N ARG A 89 12.71 3.66 12.18
CA ARG A 89 14.07 3.84 12.71
C ARG A 89 15.08 3.96 11.58
N LEU A 90 15.07 3.02 10.62
CA LEU A 90 15.97 3.02 9.47
C LEU A 90 15.82 4.26 8.60
N VAL A 91 14.58 4.70 8.37
CA VAL A 91 14.29 5.93 7.61
C VAL A 91 14.82 7.17 8.34
N ALA A 92 14.66 7.22 9.67
CA ALA A 92 15.13 8.35 10.46
C ALA A 92 16.66 8.43 10.54
N GLU A 93 17.34 7.28 10.60
CA GLU A 93 18.80 7.19 10.64
C GLU A 93 19.46 7.51 9.29
N HIS A 94 18.79 7.15 8.17
CA HIS A 94 19.34 7.29 6.83
C HIS A 94 18.31 7.85 5.84
N PRO A 95 17.78 9.06 6.04
CA PRO A 95 16.75 9.64 5.17
C PRO A 95 17.24 9.88 3.73
N GLU A 96 18.56 10.04 3.56
CA GLU A 96 19.19 10.19 2.26
C GLU A 96 19.19 8.89 1.43
N LYS A 97 19.15 7.72 2.09
CA LYS A 97 19.20 6.40 1.44
C LYS A 97 17.82 5.81 1.16
N HIS A 98 16.79 6.33 1.83
CA HIS A 98 15.49 5.69 1.83
C HIS A 98 14.40 6.61 1.26
N PHE A 99 13.47 6.00 0.55
CA PHE A 99 12.16 6.55 0.25
C PHE A 99 11.10 5.70 0.96
N TYR A 100 10.39 6.32 1.87
CA TYR A 100 9.31 5.70 2.64
C TYR A 100 7.96 6.10 2.08
N PRO A 101 7.24 5.20 1.37
CA PRO A 101 5.91 5.51 0.81
C PRO A 101 4.87 5.83 1.85
N ASP A 102 4.98 5.29 3.07
CA ASP A 102 4.03 5.48 4.18
C ASP A 102 2.58 5.24 3.77
N GLN A 103 2.22 3.99 3.50
CA GLN A 103 0.91 3.63 2.97
C GLN A 103 -0.28 4.07 3.84
N TYR A 104 -0.05 4.37 5.12
CA TYR A 104 -1.10 4.80 6.05
C TYR A 104 -1.40 6.31 5.94
N ASN A 105 -0.41 7.13 5.64
CA ASN A 105 -0.53 8.58 5.62
C ASN A 105 -0.37 9.21 4.23
N ASN A 106 -0.05 8.42 3.21
CA ASN A 106 0.18 8.93 1.86
C ASN A 106 -1.13 9.10 1.08
N ASP A 107 -1.45 10.32 0.73
CA ASP A 107 -2.64 10.65 -0.03
C ASP A 107 -2.72 9.94 -1.40
N ALA A 108 -1.59 9.63 -2.02
CA ALA A 108 -1.56 8.91 -3.30
C ALA A 108 -2.22 7.52 -3.19
N ASN A 109 -2.26 6.93 -2.00
CA ASN A 109 -2.96 5.67 -1.75
C ASN A 109 -4.47 5.79 -2.05
N TRP A 110 -5.16 6.73 -1.41
CA TRP A 110 -6.61 6.87 -1.64
C TRP A 110 -6.93 7.52 -2.99
N ARG A 111 -6.06 8.42 -3.48
CA ARG A 111 -6.22 9.05 -4.79
C ARG A 111 -6.20 8.05 -5.93
N ALA A 112 -5.35 7.02 -5.86
CA ALA A 112 -5.33 5.94 -6.85
C ALA A 112 -6.70 5.27 -7.03
N HIS A 113 -7.48 5.19 -5.95
CA HIS A 113 -8.82 4.62 -5.98
C HIS A 113 -9.89 5.64 -6.35
N PHE A 114 -9.68 6.92 -6.01
CA PHE A 114 -10.56 8.00 -6.43
C PHE A 114 -10.52 8.19 -7.94
N ASP A 115 -9.32 8.33 -8.50
CA ASP A 115 -9.11 8.64 -9.92
C ASP A 115 -9.24 7.41 -10.83
N GLY A 116 -9.04 6.20 -10.28
CA GLY A 116 -9.04 4.95 -11.04
C GLY A 116 -10.19 4.02 -10.68
N THR A 117 -10.14 3.38 -9.51
CA THR A 117 -11.09 2.33 -9.14
C THR A 117 -12.55 2.79 -9.15
N ALA A 118 -12.82 3.99 -8.67
CA ALA A 118 -14.17 4.55 -8.65
C ALA A 118 -14.72 4.77 -10.06
N VAL A 119 -13.90 5.33 -10.94
CA VAL A 119 -14.26 5.58 -12.34
C VAL A 119 -14.53 4.26 -13.07
N GLU A 120 -13.63 3.29 -12.91
CA GLU A 120 -13.81 1.97 -13.52
C GLU A 120 -15.08 1.26 -13.03
N ILE A 121 -15.38 1.31 -11.74
CA ILE A 121 -16.63 0.75 -11.19
C ILE A 121 -17.84 1.46 -11.82
N TRP A 122 -17.80 2.78 -11.87
CA TRP A 122 -18.88 3.59 -12.43
C TRP A 122 -19.17 3.21 -13.90
N GLU A 123 -18.13 3.14 -14.73
CA GLU A 123 -18.24 2.78 -16.14
C GLU A 123 -18.66 1.31 -16.35
N GLN A 124 -17.99 0.36 -15.64
CA GLN A 124 -18.28 -1.06 -15.79
C GLN A 124 -19.66 -1.47 -15.30
N THR A 125 -20.26 -0.69 -14.41
CA THR A 125 -21.65 -0.88 -13.98
C THR A 125 -22.67 -0.09 -14.81
N GLU A 126 -22.23 0.49 -15.91
CA GLU A 126 -23.09 1.33 -16.78
C GLU A 126 -23.79 2.44 -15.97
N HIS A 127 -23.06 3.05 -15.03
CA HIS A 127 -23.57 4.10 -14.14
C HIS A 127 -24.70 3.67 -13.18
N ARG A 128 -24.89 2.36 -12.99
CA ARG A 128 -26.01 1.79 -12.20
C ARG A 128 -25.64 1.39 -10.77
N VAL A 129 -24.38 1.57 -10.35
CA VAL A 129 -23.96 1.23 -8.98
C VAL A 129 -24.74 2.07 -7.97
N THR A 130 -25.35 1.39 -7.00
CA THR A 130 -26.13 2.01 -5.91
C THR A 130 -25.45 1.88 -4.55
N HIS A 131 -24.69 0.81 -4.36
CA HIS A 131 -24.00 0.50 -3.11
C HIS A 131 -22.56 0.06 -3.40
N PHE A 132 -21.61 0.61 -2.64
CA PHE A 132 -20.22 0.18 -2.62
C PHE A 132 -19.91 -0.38 -1.23
N VAL A 133 -19.47 -1.63 -1.16
CA VAL A 133 -19.15 -2.33 0.09
C VAL A 133 -17.70 -2.72 0.07
N ALA A 134 -16.93 -2.31 1.07
CA ALA A 134 -15.52 -2.70 1.20
C ALA A 134 -15.05 -2.73 2.66
N GLY A 135 -14.10 -3.62 2.92
CA GLY A 135 -13.34 -3.65 4.18
C GLY A 135 -12.27 -2.56 4.22
N THR A 136 -11.67 -2.38 5.39
CA THR A 136 -10.56 -1.45 5.58
C THR A 136 -9.33 -2.16 6.13
N GLY A 137 -8.18 -1.75 5.60
CA GLY A 137 -6.86 -1.89 6.19
C GLY A 137 -6.32 -0.48 6.35
N THR A 138 -5.55 0.02 5.35
CA THR A 138 -5.11 1.44 5.32
C THR A 138 -6.23 2.43 4.99
N SER A 139 -7.46 1.97 4.81
CA SER A 139 -8.64 2.71 4.36
C SER A 139 -8.59 3.30 2.94
N GLY A 140 -7.47 3.25 2.25
CA GLY A 140 -7.28 3.87 0.92
C GLY A 140 -8.34 3.44 -0.11
N THR A 141 -8.60 2.14 -0.24
CA THR A 141 -9.61 1.61 -1.17
C THR A 141 -11.01 2.13 -0.83
N PHE A 142 -11.41 2.01 0.44
CA PHE A 142 -12.74 2.45 0.87
C PHE A 142 -12.91 3.96 0.69
N MET A 143 -11.98 4.75 1.20
CA MET A 143 -12.07 6.21 1.17
C MET A 143 -11.99 6.76 -0.24
N GLY A 144 -11.03 6.29 -1.04
CA GLY A 144 -10.85 6.76 -2.41
C GLY A 144 -12.04 6.41 -3.30
N THR A 145 -12.45 5.13 -3.29
CA THR A 145 -13.58 4.68 -4.12
C THR A 145 -14.90 5.33 -3.68
N SER A 146 -15.15 5.41 -2.36
CA SER A 146 -16.36 6.06 -1.86
C SER A 146 -16.46 7.54 -2.25
N ARG A 147 -15.36 8.28 -2.11
CA ARG A 147 -15.29 9.70 -2.51
C ARG A 147 -15.49 9.85 -4.01
N GLY A 148 -14.82 9.01 -4.82
CA GLY A 148 -14.94 9.05 -6.27
C GLY A 148 -16.35 8.72 -6.76
N LEU A 149 -16.96 7.65 -6.25
CA LEU A 149 -18.34 7.29 -6.61
C LEU A 149 -19.35 8.34 -6.18
N LYS A 150 -19.18 8.93 -4.99
CA LYS A 150 -20.05 10.03 -4.51
C LYS A 150 -19.86 11.32 -5.30
N HIS A 151 -18.66 11.57 -5.82
CA HIS A 151 -18.42 12.68 -6.73
C HIS A 151 -19.16 12.51 -8.06
N LEU A 152 -19.22 11.27 -8.59
CA LEU A 152 -19.94 10.94 -9.82
C LEU A 152 -21.46 10.87 -9.60
N ASN A 153 -21.90 10.29 -8.47
CA ASN A 153 -23.31 10.23 -8.07
C ASN A 153 -23.43 10.26 -6.53
N PRO A 154 -23.89 11.39 -5.96
CA PRO A 154 -24.06 11.55 -4.50
C PRO A 154 -25.02 10.53 -3.85
N GLN A 155 -25.90 9.87 -4.63
CA GLN A 155 -26.85 8.87 -4.12
C GLN A 155 -26.20 7.50 -3.84
N VAL A 156 -24.98 7.23 -4.32
CA VAL A 156 -24.28 5.98 -4.05
C VAL A 156 -24.03 5.85 -2.55
N LYS A 157 -24.45 4.74 -1.98
CA LYS A 157 -24.22 4.42 -0.57
C LYS A 157 -22.92 3.67 -0.40
N SER A 158 -22.08 4.12 0.53
CA SER A 158 -20.86 3.43 0.90
C SER A 158 -21.06 2.70 2.23
N VAL A 159 -20.79 1.39 2.21
CA VAL A 159 -20.96 0.51 3.37
C VAL A 159 -19.58 -0.01 3.77
N PHE A 160 -19.18 0.31 4.97
CA PHE A 160 -17.95 -0.13 5.57
C PHE A 160 -18.15 -1.49 6.25
N MET A 161 -17.24 -2.42 5.99
CA MET A 161 -17.22 -3.74 6.59
C MET A 161 -15.94 -3.94 7.40
N GLN A 162 -16.09 -4.42 8.62
CA GLN A 162 -14.97 -4.84 9.46
C GLN A 162 -15.27 -6.17 10.13
N PRO A 163 -14.25 -6.97 10.50
CA PRO A 163 -14.43 -8.17 11.31
C PRO A 163 -15.05 -7.86 12.67
N ASP A 164 -15.82 -8.79 13.19
CA ASP A 164 -16.32 -8.75 14.58
C ASP A 164 -15.22 -9.21 15.55
N SER A 165 -14.09 -8.53 15.51
CA SER A 165 -12.92 -8.81 16.34
C SER A 165 -12.11 -7.53 16.55
N PRO A 166 -11.64 -7.27 17.78
CA PRO A 166 -10.75 -6.13 18.05
C PRO A 166 -9.35 -6.29 17.43
N PHE A 167 -8.98 -7.50 17.00
CA PHE A 167 -7.66 -7.84 16.46
C PHE A 167 -7.70 -8.00 14.93
N HIS A 168 -8.10 -6.97 14.23
CA HIS A 168 -7.97 -6.90 12.78
C HIS A 168 -6.92 -5.84 12.43
N GLY A 169 -5.79 -6.29 11.96
CA GLY A 169 -4.71 -5.43 11.48
C GLY A 169 -4.52 -5.60 9.98
#